data_44dc11c03adb2dae0f083daa1ed97785
#
_entry.id   44dc11c03adb2dae0f083daa1ed97785
#
_cell.length_a   1.000
_cell.length_b   1.000
_cell.length_c   1.000
_cell.angle_alpha   90.00
_cell.angle_beta   90.00
_cell.angle_gamma   90.00
#
_symmetry.space_group_name_H-M   'P 1'
#
loop_
_entity.id
_entity.type
_entity.pdbx_description
1 polymer ?
#
loop_
_entity_poly.entity_id
_entity_poly.type
_entity_poly.pdbx_seq_one_letter_code
_entity_poly.pdbx_strand_id
1 'polypeptide(L)'
;MNKNEEFSLLLQAKRKFTKVVRNIFVVLLLLSMSFTSYAKHKKSHRPHVYHKEIGYSNVGQATYYGNEYKGYTRTANGEKFNMYAMTCASNTHAFGTWLKVENLSNGKYVIVRVTDRGGFRKGNVDLTYGAFGKIAPYKAGRIKVKITVVQAP
;
A
#
# COMPACT_ATOMS: atom_id res chain seq x y z
N MET A 1 -67.56 30.25 -15.05
CA MET A 1 -66.11 30.34 -14.73
C MET A 1 -65.42 31.05 -15.88
N ASN A 2 -64.77 32.14 -15.65
CA ASN A 2 -64.17 32.98 -16.68
C ASN A 2 -62.88 32.34 -17.21
N LYS A 3 -62.62 32.33 -18.52
CA LYS A 3 -61.44 31.74 -19.17
C LYS A 3 -60.12 32.23 -18.56
N ASN A 4 -60.08 33.41 -17.99
CA ASN A 4 -58.90 33.96 -17.32
C ASN A 4 -58.64 33.33 -15.97
N GLU A 5 -59.66 32.88 -15.26
CA GLU A 5 -59.53 32.17 -13.99
C GLU A 5 -58.97 30.74 -14.19
N GLU A 6 -59.48 30.04 -15.21
CA GLU A 6 -58.96 28.71 -15.59
C GLU A 6 -57.46 28.74 -15.98
N PHE A 7 -57.09 29.76 -16.76
CA PHE A 7 -55.71 29.93 -17.18
C PHE A 7 -54.78 30.23 -16.00
N SER A 8 -55.25 31.08 -15.04
CA SER A 8 -54.44 31.35 -13.84
C SER A 8 -54.27 30.15 -12.94
N LEU A 9 -55.27 29.30 -12.79
CA LEU A 9 -55.22 28.06 -12.02
C LEU A 9 -54.27 27.03 -12.65
N LEU A 10 -54.30 26.92 -13.99
CA LEU A 10 -53.40 26.05 -14.73
C LEU A 10 -51.92 26.48 -14.59
N LEU A 11 -51.65 27.78 -14.62
CA LEU A 11 -50.32 28.36 -14.41
C LEU A 11 -49.81 28.12 -12.98
N GLN A 12 -50.65 28.25 -11.98
CA GLN A 12 -50.31 27.95 -10.59
C GLN A 12 -50.07 26.47 -10.39
N ALA A 13 -50.87 25.59 -10.98
CA ALA A 13 -50.65 24.14 -10.92
C ALA A 13 -49.33 23.74 -11.57
N LYS A 14 -48.99 24.30 -12.75
CA LYS A 14 -47.69 24.07 -13.39
C LYS A 14 -46.52 24.53 -12.52
N ARG A 15 -46.60 25.69 -11.89
CA ARG A 15 -45.55 26.21 -10.99
C ARG A 15 -45.35 25.32 -9.75
N LYS A 16 -46.46 24.85 -9.15
CA LYS A 16 -46.41 23.90 -8.02
C LYS A 16 -45.77 22.58 -8.43
N PHE A 17 -46.17 22.04 -9.58
CA PHE A 17 -45.62 20.78 -10.11
C PHE A 17 -44.09 20.88 -10.37
N THR A 18 -43.66 21.97 -11.01
CA THR A 18 -42.23 22.19 -11.29
C THR A 18 -41.40 22.31 -10.00
N LYS A 19 -41.94 22.94 -8.94
CA LYS A 19 -41.27 23.02 -7.64
C LYS A 19 -41.14 21.64 -6.98
N VAL A 20 -42.17 20.80 -7.04
CA VAL A 20 -42.17 19.45 -6.49
C VAL A 20 -41.14 18.57 -7.21
N VAL A 21 -41.13 18.56 -8.54
CA VAL A 21 -40.18 17.80 -9.35
C VAL A 21 -38.73 18.22 -9.05
N ARG A 22 -38.50 19.55 -8.97
CA ARG A 22 -37.15 20.06 -8.61
C ARG A 22 -36.69 19.60 -7.23
N ASN A 23 -37.58 19.62 -6.24
CA ASN A 23 -37.23 19.19 -4.89
C ASN A 23 -36.96 17.69 -4.82
N ILE A 24 -37.73 16.86 -5.54
CA ILE A 24 -37.46 15.41 -5.64
C ILE A 24 -36.11 15.15 -6.28
N PHE A 25 -35.76 15.89 -7.33
CA PHE A 25 -34.48 15.77 -8.02
C PHE A 25 -33.29 16.13 -7.12
N VAL A 26 -33.42 17.19 -6.31
CA VAL A 26 -32.41 17.60 -5.33
C VAL A 26 -32.21 16.52 -4.24
N VAL A 27 -33.30 15.94 -3.72
CA VAL A 27 -33.24 14.87 -2.72
C VAL A 27 -32.58 13.62 -3.29
N LEU A 28 -32.90 13.23 -4.53
CA LEU A 28 -32.27 12.11 -5.21
C LEU A 28 -30.75 12.34 -5.45
N LEU A 29 -30.37 13.58 -5.78
CA LEU A 29 -28.97 13.96 -5.95
C LEU A 29 -28.20 13.89 -4.61
N LEU A 30 -28.79 14.34 -3.52
CA LEU A 30 -28.19 14.27 -2.18
C LEU A 30 -28.07 12.83 -1.69
N LEU A 31 -29.05 11.96 -1.98
CA LEU A 31 -29.01 10.54 -1.66
C LEU A 31 -27.93 9.80 -2.48
N SER A 32 -27.72 10.16 -3.75
CA SER A 32 -26.69 9.57 -4.59
C SER A 32 -25.27 9.93 -4.11
N MET A 33 -25.07 11.15 -3.61
CA MET A 33 -23.78 11.58 -3.03
C MET A 33 -23.47 10.87 -1.70
N SER A 34 -24.47 10.51 -0.91
CA SER A 34 -24.28 9.75 0.34
C SER A 34 -23.86 8.30 0.08
N PHE A 35 -24.33 7.71 -1.02
CA PHE A 35 -24.01 6.30 -1.36
C PHE A 35 -22.58 6.13 -1.89
N THR A 36 -22.01 7.12 -2.57
CA THR A 36 -20.62 7.07 -3.07
C THR A 36 -19.59 7.24 -1.97
N SER A 37 -19.96 7.87 -0.84
CA SER A 37 -19.06 8.04 0.31
C SER A 37 -18.91 6.76 1.15
N TYR A 38 -19.93 5.90 1.19
CA TYR A 38 -19.93 4.66 2.00
C TYR A 38 -19.08 3.54 1.36
N ALA A 39 -18.91 3.55 0.04
CA ALA A 39 -18.16 2.49 -0.66
C ALA A 39 -16.62 2.62 -0.57
N LYS A 40 -16.09 3.74 -0.06
CA LYS A 40 -14.65 4.07 -0.13
C LYS A 40 -13.82 3.58 1.06
N HIS A 41 -14.39 2.81 1.99
CA HIS A 41 -13.68 2.37 3.20
C HIS A 41 -13.72 0.85 3.46
N LYS A 42 -13.84 0.03 2.41
CA LYS A 42 -13.46 -1.38 2.55
C LYS A 42 -11.94 -1.47 2.46
N LYS A 43 -11.23 -1.20 3.58
CA LYS A 43 -9.86 -1.65 3.76
C LYS A 43 -9.88 -3.16 3.50
N SER A 44 -9.24 -3.60 2.42
CA SER A 44 -8.99 -5.01 2.16
C SER A 44 -8.25 -5.56 3.39
N HIS A 45 -8.96 -6.24 4.25
CA HIS A 45 -8.38 -7.02 5.34
C HIS A 45 -7.76 -8.26 4.70
N ARG A 46 -6.57 -8.09 4.12
CA ARG A 46 -5.73 -9.27 3.86
C ARG A 46 -5.42 -9.87 5.23
N PRO A 47 -5.61 -11.18 5.43
CA PRO A 47 -5.24 -11.80 6.70
C PRO A 47 -3.78 -11.45 6.97
N HIS A 48 -3.54 -10.78 8.09
CA HIS A 48 -2.22 -10.43 8.56
C HIS A 48 -1.56 -11.73 8.98
N VAL A 49 -0.71 -12.30 8.13
CA VAL A 49 0.10 -13.45 8.50
C VAL A 49 0.99 -12.98 9.64
N TYR A 50 0.70 -13.45 10.85
CA TYR A 50 1.41 -13.05 12.06
C TYR A 50 2.74 -13.79 12.11
N HIS A 51 3.82 -13.17 11.66
CA HIS A 51 5.16 -13.69 11.86
C HIS A 51 5.61 -13.36 13.28
N LYS A 52 5.83 -14.40 14.09
CA LYS A 52 6.29 -14.22 15.47
C LYS A 52 7.64 -13.50 15.48
N GLU A 53 7.67 -12.33 16.09
CA GLU A 53 8.91 -11.60 16.36
C GLU A 53 9.66 -12.34 17.48
N ILE A 54 10.90 -12.79 17.20
CA ILE A 54 11.69 -13.64 18.12
C ILE A 54 13.00 -13.00 18.56
N GLY A 55 13.29 -11.79 18.13
CA GLY A 55 14.58 -11.20 18.38
C GLY A 55 14.61 -9.68 18.32
N TYR A 56 15.84 -9.20 18.28
CA TYR A 56 16.20 -7.80 18.25
C TYR A 56 15.55 -7.06 17.07
N SER A 57 15.11 -5.81 17.32
CA SER A 57 14.68 -4.89 16.29
C SER A 57 15.49 -3.61 16.30
N ASN A 58 15.77 -3.05 15.14
CA ASN A 58 16.42 -1.75 15.00
C ASN A 58 15.75 -0.90 13.92
N VAL A 59 15.98 0.40 14.01
CA VAL A 59 15.63 1.34 12.93
C VAL A 59 16.87 1.58 12.09
N GLY A 60 16.73 1.43 10.77
CA GLY A 60 17.79 1.59 9.79
C GLY A 60 17.25 2.14 8.47
N GLN A 61 18.01 1.90 7.43
CA GLN A 61 17.65 2.25 6.05
C GLN A 61 17.59 0.99 5.20
N ALA A 62 16.68 0.98 4.22
CA ALA A 62 16.65 -0.01 3.17
C ALA A 62 16.88 0.67 1.81
N THR A 63 17.78 0.07 1.03
CA THR A 63 17.99 0.32 -0.39
C THR A 63 17.59 -0.92 -1.19
N TYR A 64 17.85 -0.96 -2.48
CA TYR A 64 17.63 -2.15 -3.29
C TYR A 64 18.71 -2.37 -4.32
N TYR A 65 18.87 -3.63 -4.71
CA TYR A 65 19.84 -4.07 -5.73
C TYR A 65 19.21 -5.11 -6.66
N GLY A 66 19.87 -5.36 -7.76
CA GLY A 66 19.53 -6.45 -8.67
C GLY A 66 19.37 -6.07 -10.13
N ASN A 67 18.91 -4.87 -10.43
CA ASN A 67 18.70 -4.46 -11.83
C ASN A 67 20.03 -4.29 -12.59
N GLU A 68 21.08 -3.85 -11.89
CA GLU A 68 22.45 -3.69 -12.39
C GLU A 68 23.23 -5.01 -12.46
N TYR A 69 22.81 -6.05 -11.74
CA TYR A 69 23.53 -7.31 -11.62
C TYR A 69 23.10 -8.36 -12.68
N LYS A 70 22.80 -7.92 -13.89
CA LYS A 70 22.54 -8.83 -15.02
C LYS A 70 23.80 -9.66 -15.29
N GLY A 71 23.78 -10.94 -14.93
CA GLY A 71 24.91 -11.86 -15.12
C GLY A 71 25.57 -12.36 -13.86
N TYR A 72 25.32 -11.78 -12.69
CA TYR A 72 25.74 -12.37 -11.42
C TYR A 72 24.92 -13.60 -11.10
N THR A 73 25.59 -14.69 -10.87
CA THR A 73 24.92 -15.99 -10.72
C THR A 73 24.67 -16.35 -9.27
N ARG A 74 25.40 -15.76 -8.29
CA ARG A 74 25.33 -16.18 -6.89
C ARG A 74 25.39 -15.00 -5.92
N THR A 75 24.70 -15.17 -4.79
CA THR A 75 24.77 -14.33 -3.60
C THR A 75 25.96 -14.73 -2.72
N ALA A 76 26.30 -13.93 -1.71
CA ALA A 76 27.45 -14.19 -0.84
C ALA A 76 27.34 -15.51 -0.05
N ASN A 77 26.12 -16.03 0.17
CA ASN A 77 25.94 -17.36 0.77
C ASN A 77 26.04 -18.53 -0.24
N GLY A 78 26.33 -18.24 -1.52
CA GLY A 78 26.49 -19.24 -2.58
C GLY A 78 25.20 -19.63 -3.33
N GLU A 79 24.05 -19.13 -2.95
CA GLU A 79 22.78 -19.41 -3.65
C GLU A 79 22.70 -18.70 -4.99
N LYS A 80 21.89 -19.25 -5.91
CA LYS A 80 21.61 -18.57 -7.19
C LYS A 80 20.85 -17.27 -6.94
N PHE A 81 21.37 -16.18 -7.48
CA PHE A 81 20.73 -14.87 -7.34
C PHE A 81 19.43 -14.80 -8.15
N ASN A 82 18.38 -14.27 -7.52
CA ASN A 82 17.10 -13.93 -8.16
C ASN A 82 16.66 -12.55 -7.63
N MET A 83 16.71 -11.54 -8.48
CA MET A 83 16.34 -10.16 -8.12
C MET A 83 14.87 -10.00 -7.68
N TYR A 84 14.00 -10.96 -7.96
CA TYR A 84 12.59 -10.94 -7.56
C TYR A 84 12.29 -11.79 -6.30
N ALA A 85 13.25 -12.51 -5.79
CA ALA A 85 13.10 -13.31 -4.56
C ALA A 85 12.91 -12.40 -3.32
N MET A 86 12.30 -12.94 -2.27
CA MET A 86 12.16 -12.24 -0.98
C MET A 86 13.42 -12.45 -0.15
N THR A 87 14.52 -11.81 -0.57
CA THR A 87 15.83 -11.90 0.08
C THR A 87 16.47 -10.51 0.22
N CYS A 88 17.52 -10.45 1.04
CA CYS A 88 18.26 -9.20 1.25
C CYS A 88 19.74 -9.48 1.55
N ALA A 89 20.55 -8.42 1.38
CA ALA A 89 21.87 -8.34 1.97
C ALA A 89 21.79 -7.69 3.36
N SER A 90 22.55 -8.21 4.32
CA SER A 90 22.69 -7.64 5.66
C SER A 90 24.09 -7.90 6.21
N ASN A 91 24.72 -6.86 6.78
CA ASN A 91 26.03 -6.99 7.47
C ASN A 91 25.89 -7.19 8.99
N THR A 92 24.65 -7.28 9.50
CA THR A 92 24.34 -7.41 10.93
C THR A 92 23.86 -8.80 11.27
N HIS A 93 23.09 -9.43 10.40
CA HIS A 93 22.40 -10.69 10.66
C HIS A 93 23.08 -11.86 9.91
N ALA A 94 23.09 -13.04 10.51
CA ALA A 94 23.64 -14.25 9.88
C ALA A 94 22.86 -14.63 8.61
N PHE A 95 23.50 -15.36 7.69
CA PHE A 95 22.80 -15.96 6.56
C PHE A 95 21.68 -16.90 7.04
N GLY A 96 20.58 -16.91 6.32
CA GLY A 96 19.40 -17.69 6.68
C GLY A 96 18.45 -17.01 7.68
N THR A 97 18.86 -15.93 8.35
CA THR A 97 17.99 -15.17 9.25
C THR A 97 16.83 -14.55 8.48
N TRP A 98 15.61 -14.68 9.03
CA TRP A 98 14.43 -14.04 8.49
C TRP A 98 14.17 -12.69 9.16
N LEU A 99 13.94 -11.67 8.33
CA LEU A 99 13.74 -10.29 8.75
C LEU A 99 12.38 -9.78 8.25
N LYS A 100 11.61 -9.18 9.16
CA LYS A 100 10.51 -8.28 8.80
C LYS A 100 11.11 -6.88 8.58
N VAL A 101 11.00 -6.37 7.38
CA VAL A 101 11.44 -5.02 7.01
C VAL A 101 10.21 -4.17 6.74
N GLU A 102 9.93 -3.23 7.64
CA GLU A 102 8.74 -2.38 7.63
C GLU A 102 9.12 -0.94 7.26
N ASN A 103 8.51 -0.40 6.22
CA ASN A 103 8.65 1.00 5.82
C ASN A 103 7.89 1.90 6.79
N LEU A 104 8.60 2.74 7.54
CA LEU A 104 8.04 3.58 8.59
C LEU A 104 7.14 4.72 8.06
N SER A 105 7.21 5.04 6.77
CA SER A 105 6.38 6.10 6.19
C SER A 105 4.99 5.63 5.76
N ASN A 106 4.77 4.32 5.55
CA ASN A 106 3.50 3.80 5.04
C ASN A 106 3.02 2.51 5.72
N GLY A 107 3.78 1.95 6.67
CA GLY A 107 3.48 0.71 7.40
C GLY A 107 3.51 -0.57 6.57
N LYS A 108 3.89 -0.52 5.28
CA LYS A 108 4.05 -1.73 4.46
C LYS A 108 5.30 -2.48 4.89
N TYR A 109 5.25 -3.80 4.85
CA TYR A 109 6.40 -4.63 5.19
C TYR A 109 6.57 -5.81 4.23
N VAL A 110 7.78 -6.36 4.24
CA VAL A 110 8.13 -7.64 3.61
C VAL A 110 8.85 -8.52 4.62
N ILE A 111 8.70 -9.83 4.46
CA ILE A 111 9.52 -10.83 5.13
C ILE A 111 10.57 -11.29 4.12
N VAL A 112 11.84 -11.16 4.48
CA VAL A 112 12.97 -11.47 3.62
C VAL A 112 13.99 -12.33 4.36
N ARG A 113 14.71 -13.19 3.62
CA ARG A 113 15.79 -13.99 4.16
C ARG A 113 17.15 -13.37 3.82
N VAL A 114 18.07 -13.35 4.77
CA VAL A 114 19.43 -12.87 4.55
C VAL A 114 20.21 -13.89 3.74
N THR A 115 20.64 -13.52 2.54
CA THR A 115 21.42 -14.38 1.62
C THR A 115 22.71 -13.71 1.14
N ASP A 116 22.84 -12.39 1.41
CA ASP A 116 23.91 -11.61 0.79
C ASP A 116 24.59 -10.66 1.78
N ARG A 117 25.70 -10.05 1.32
CA ARG A 117 26.47 -9.02 2.00
C ARG A 117 26.65 -7.84 1.05
N GLY A 118 26.95 -6.65 1.58
CA GLY A 118 27.17 -5.47 0.75
C GLY A 118 28.04 -4.41 1.41
N GLY A 119 28.45 -3.42 0.63
CA GLY A 119 29.32 -2.32 1.07
C GLY A 119 28.60 -1.22 1.85
N PHE A 120 27.56 -1.51 2.63
CA PHE A 120 26.78 -0.54 3.39
C PHE A 120 26.97 -0.69 4.91
N ARG A 121 26.53 0.33 5.67
CA ARG A 121 26.68 0.38 7.14
C ARG A 121 25.88 -0.72 7.83
N LYS A 122 26.41 -1.26 8.94
CA LYS A 122 25.66 -2.15 9.85
C LYS A 122 24.37 -1.49 10.30
N GLY A 123 23.33 -2.28 10.55
CA GLY A 123 21.99 -1.80 10.92
C GLY A 123 21.09 -1.43 9.73
N ASN A 124 21.63 -1.39 8.51
CA ASN A 124 20.88 -1.24 7.29
C ASN A 124 20.71 -2.58 6.57
N VAL A 125 19.79 -2.59 5.59
CA VAL A 125 19.59 -3.74 4.69
C VAL A 125 19.54 -3.27 3.24
N ASP A 126 19.96 -4.13 2.33
CA ASP A 126 19.77 -3.93 0.90
C ASP A 126 18.83 -5.01 0.38
N LEU A 127 17.65 -4.61 -0.06
CA LEU A 127 16.59 -5.52 -0.49
C LEU A 127 16.79 -5.90 -1.95
N THR A 128 16.40 -7.11 -2.32
CA THR A 128 16.23 -7.41 -3.75
C THR A 128 15.21 -6.46 -4.36
N TYR A 129 15.35 -6.21 -5.68
CA TYR A 129 14.42 -5.36 -6.44
C TYR A 129 12.96 -5.72 -6.19
N GLY A 130 12.60 -7.02 -6.26
CA GLY A 130 11.24 -7.48 -6.01
C GLY A 130 10.74 -7.25 -4.58
N ALA A 131 11.61 -7.36 -3.58
CA ALA A 131 11.26 -7.13 -2.18
C ALA A 131 11.00 -5.64 -1.92
N PHE A 132 11.88 -4.75 -2.40
CA PHE A 132 11.75 -3.31 -2.23
C PHE A 132 10.47 -2.76 -2.88
N GLY A 133 10.14 -3.19 -4.10
CA GLY A 133 8.95 -2.75 -4.84
C GLY A 133 7.62 -3.06 -4.14
N LYS A 134 7.61 -4.00 -3.17
CA LYS A 134 6.41 -4.29 -2.37
C LYS A 134 6.14 -3.24 -1.28
N ILE A 135 7.16 -2.54 -0.81
CA ILE A 135 7.07 -1.61 0.32
C ILE A 135 7.33 -0.14 -0.04
N ALA A 136 7.91 0.12 -1.22
CA ALA A 136 8.17 1.47 -1.69
C ALA A 136 8.23 1.54 -3.23
N PRO A 137 7.96 2.71 -3.84
CA PRO A 137 8.25 2.95 -5.24
C PRO A 137 9.77 3.04 -5.45
N TYR A 138 10.30 2.51 -6.55
CA TYR A 138 11.74 2.49 -6.85
C TYR A 138 12.37 3.87 -6.91
N LYS A 139 11.61 4.90 -7.33
CA LYS A 139 12.07 6.29 -7.34
C LYS A 139 12.47 6.83 -5.96
N ALA A 140 12.05 6.18 -4.87
CA ALA A 140 12.47 6.56 -3.52
C ALA A 140 13.94 6.22 -3.26
N GLY A 141 14.52 5.25 -3.97
CA GLY A 141 15.91 4.80 -3.87
C GLY A 141 16.27 4.26 -2.49
N ARG A 142 15.97 5.03 -1.44
CA ARG A 142 16.27 4.72 -0.03
C ARG A 142 15.10 5.11 0.86
N ILE A 143 14.77 4.25 1.82
CA ILE A 143 13.65 4.47 2.77
C ILE A 143 14.09 4.17 4.21
N LYS A 144 13.45 4.82 5.19
CA LYS A 144 13.62 4.52 6.61
C LYS A 144 12.74 3.34 7.00
N VAL A 145 13.34 2.33 7.64
CA VAL A 145 12.66 1.08 7.96
C VAL A 145 12.89 0.66 9.41
N LYS A 146 11.94 -0.10 9.96
CA LYS A 146 12.15 -0.95 11.15
C LYS A 146 12.49 -2.35 10.65
N ILE A 147 13.58 -2.91 11.17
CA ILE A 147 14.08 -4.25 10.85
C ILE A 147 13.92 -5.10 12.10
N THR A 148 13.20 -6.20 12.02
CA THR A 148 12.93 -7.10 13.15
C THR A 148 13.21 -8.53 12.77
N VAL A 149 13.93 -9.28 13.63
CA VAL A 149 14.14 -10.71 13.44
C VAL A 149 12.83 -11.46 13.72
N VAL A 150 12.44 -12.32 12.80
CA VAL A 150 11.19 -13.09 12.90
C VAL A 150 11.44 -14.57 12.72
N GLN A 151 10.51 -15.39 13.16
CA GLN A 151 10.50 -16.81 12.87
C GLN A 151 10.34 -17.04 11.37
N ALA A 152 11.00 -18.07 10.82
CA ALA A 152 10.81 -18.50 9.44
C ALA A 152 9.32 -18.73 9.14
N PRO A 153 8.83 -18.31 7.94
CA PRO A 153 7.47 -18.56 7.52
C PRO A 153 7.17 -20.04 7.35
#